data_e3cd09990ab55c7b9a0097aa06e73ebe
#
_entry.id   e3cd09990ab55c7b9a0097aa06e73ebe
#
_cell.length_a   1.000
_cell.length_b   1.000
_cell.length_c   1.000
_cell.angle_alpha   90.00
_cell.angle_beta   90.00
_cell.angle_gamma   90.00
#
_symmetry.space_group_name_H-M   'P 1'
#
loop_
_entity.id
_entity.type
_entity.pdbx_description
1 polymer ?
#
loop_
_entity_poly.entity_id
_entity_poly.type
_entity_poly.pdbx_seq_one_letter_code
_entity_poly.pdbx_strand_id
1 'polypeptide(L)'
;MMVFDVVVVGAGGAGMMAALKASEGNDLKVGVLTKVLPTRSATGCAQGGMNAVLKNRDETDTIELHFKDTVKGSGFLADQDAVEFFVSNMPDLMMELDHMGVPYDRDESGNIAQRPFGGASKPRACYSADKIGHVVLHTLYEQCLKNDVQFLNEWQLLSMAVENGEFHGLVAMDVRSGEIHPIQCKSVVIATGGFGRVYYSRTTNPTGSTGDGTAIAFDAGIPIKDPEFIQFHPTGLAQTGILLSEACRGEGGYLLNNRGERFMKNYAPDVMELGTRDLVARCIEQEIKEGRGFGSGMSSHVLMDVRHLGKEAIISKLPGARHAAMTFEGVDIIDEPVPIRPSCHYSMGGIHVTDYKTCATTMDGVHAAGESCSVSVHGANRLGANSVSEVVFFGKYAGLGAHDTAKRREMGNLEVIEKEAVQWKEEFDRVRSKKNGINMFEIRERMGATMWNNLGIYRNGEDMKTALNDIEQLLEEYKDAFIGDSSVSYNQAFVNYLELGNSLKLAKAIALGAIERKESRGSHSRADFDKRDDEKYLKHTLVYKDGAKYRLDYSPVTITTYQPE
;
A
#
# COMPACT_ATOMS: atom_id res chain seq x y z
N MET A 1 1.51 26.24 19.37
CA MET A 1 0.53 25.14 19.48
C MET A 1 -0.30 25.10 18.20
N MET A 2 -0.49 23.92 17.66
CA MET A 2 -1.34 23.73 16.46
C MET A 2 -2.66 23.09 16.88
N VAL A 3 -3.77 23.64 16.40
CA VAL A 3 -5.11 23.17 16.71
C VAL A 3 -5.90 23.02 15.41
N PHE A 4 -6.50 21.84 15.24
CA PHE A 4 -7.37 21.50 14.12
C PHE A 4 -8.62 20.77 14.66
N ASP A 5 -9.70 20.77 13.89
CA ASP A 5 -10.82 19.87 14.18
C ASP A 5 -10.51 18.47 13.65
N VAL A 6 -10.01 18.38 12.42
CA VAL A 6 -9.58 17.14 11.79
C VAL A 6 -8.15 17.24 11.29
N VAL A 7 -7.33 16.23 11.56
CA VAL A 7 -6.00 16.08 10.96
C VAL A 7 -5.99 14.83 10.08
N VAL A 8 -5.56 14.98 8.84
CA VAL A 8 -5.30 13.86 7.93
C VAL A 8 -3.79 13.63 7.86
N VAL A 9 -3.33 12.43 8.12
CA VAL A 9 -1.92 12.05 8.06
C VAL A 9 -1.65 11.28 6.78
N GLY A 10 -0.92 11.92 5.87
CA GLY A 10 -0.62 11.41 4.54
C GLY A 10 -1.40 12.12 3.45
N ALA A 11 -0.69 12.54 2.40
CA ALA A 11 -1.21 13.28 1.25
C ALA A 11 -1.27 12.43 -0.03
N GLY A 12 -1.58 11.14 0.10
CA GLY A 12 -1.93 10.26 -1.02
C GLY A 12 -3.38 10.44 -1.47
N GLY A 13 -3.84 9.63 -2.41
CA GLY A 13 -5.22 9.69 -2.90
C GLY A 13 -6.27 9.58 -1.80
N ALA A 14 -6.07 8.67 -0.82
CA ALA A 14 -6.96 8.53 0.33
C ALA A 14 -6.96 9.77 1.21
N GLY A 15 -5.78 10.26 1.58
CA GLY A 15 -5.67 11.44 2.45
C GLY A 15 -6.20 12.70 1.82
N MET A 16 -5.92 12.93 0.53
CA MET A 16 -6.46 14.10 -0.20
C MET A 16 -7.98 14.06 -0.29
N MET A 17 -8.56 12.91 -0.64
CA MET A 17 -10.01 12.76 -0.69
C MET A 17 -10.63 12.89 0.72
N ALA A 18 -9.98 12.32 1.75
CA ALA A 18 -10.44 12.45 3.13
C ALA A 18 -10.41 13.92 3.61
N ALA A 19 -9.34 14.65 3.31
CA ALA A 19 -9.22 16.06 3.68
C ALA A 19 -10.27 16.92 2.96
N LEU A 20 -10.48 16.66 1.66
CA LEU A 20 -11.50 17.35 0.88
C LEU A 20 -12.89 17.12 1.48
N LYS A 21 -13.24 15.85 1.80
CA LYS A 21 -14.55 15.52 2.36
C LYS A 21 -14.74 16.00 3.80
N ALA A 22 -13.69 16.00 4.60
CA ALA A 22 -13.73 16.56 5.95
C ALA A 22 -13.89 18.08 5.96
N SER A 23 -13.47 18.79 4.90
CA SER A 23 -13.59 20.26 4.78
C SER A 23 -14.90 20.72 4.13
N GLU A 24 -15.74 19.81 3.63
CA GLU A 24 -17.04 20.19 3.03
C GLU A 24 -17.91 20.94 4.04
N GLY A 25 -18.46 22.07 3.63
CA GLY A 25 -19.26 22.95 4.48
C GLY A 25 -18.48 24.07 5.15
N ASN A 26 -17.14 24.06 5.10
CA ASN A 26 -16.24 25.10 5.67
C ASN A 26 -16.47 25.42 7.16
N ASP A 27 -16.97 24.46 7.91
CA ASP A 27 -17.30 24.60 9.33
C ASP A 27 -16.27 23.94 10.27
N LEU A 28 -15.30 23.22 9.70
CA LEU A 28 -14.21 22.58 10.42
C LEU A 28 -12.84 23.02 9.89
N LYS A 29 -11.89 23.18 10.81
CA LYS A 29 -10.49 23.42 10.46
C LYS A 29 -9.78 22.11 10.17
N VAL A 30 -9.45 21.85 8.90
CA VAL A 30 -8.80 20.63 8.44
C VAL A 30 -7.33 20.87 8.10
N GLY A 31 -6.46 20.02 8.65
CA GLY A 31 -5.02 20.01 8.36
C GLY A 31 -4.57 18.69 7.74
N VAL A 32 -3.65 18.75 6.78
CA VAL A 32 -2.98 17.58 6.21
C VAL A 32 -1.51 17.60 6.62
N LEU A 33 -1.08 16.57 7.34
CA LEU A 33 0.31 16.34 7.73
C LEU A 33 0.95 15.36 6.77
N THR A 34 2.05 15.74 6.14
CA THR A 34 2.72 14.88 5.15
C THR A 34 4.24 14.98 5.23
N LYS A 35 4.93 13.82 5.25
CA LYS A 35 6.39 13.77 5.34
C LYS A 35 7.11 14.17 4.05
N VAL A 36 6.39 14.18 2.93
CA VAL A 36 6.88 14.64 1.63
C VAL A 36 5.91 15.67 1.05
N LEU A 37 6.27 16.33 -0.04
CA LEU A 37 5.33 17.20 -0.75
C LEU A 37 4.09 16.41 -1.20
N PRO A 38 2.89 16.99 -1.15
CA PRO A 38 1.62 16.32 -1.43
C PRO A 38 1.59 15.51 -2.74
N THR A 39 2.16 16.06 -3.82
CA THR A 39 2.19 15.42 -5.15
C THR A 39 3.28 14.34 -5.32
N ARG A 40 3.99 13.98 -4.25
CA ARG A 40 5.08 12.97 -4.24
C ARG A 40 4.67 11.63 -3.62
N SER A 41 3.40 11.41 -3.37
CA SER A 41 2.89 10.16 -2.79
C SER A 41 2.92 9.00 -3.79
N ALA A 42 2.82 7.75 -3.26
CA ALA A 42 2.76 6.52 -4.05
C ALA A 42 1.61 6.51 -5.07
N THR A 43 0.49 7.18 -4.77
CA THR A 43 -0.65 7.31 -5.69
C THR A 43 -0.22 7.90 -7.03
N GLY A 44 0.68 8.91 -7.03
CA GLY A 44 1.18 9.52 -8.26
C GLY A 44 1.92 8.57 -9.21
N CYS A 45 2.38 7.42 -8.70
CA CYS A 45 3.06 6.39 -9.49
C CYS A 45 2.10 5.34 -10.08
N ALA A 46 0.79 5.38 -9.77
CA ALA A 46 -0.16 4.39 -10.25
C ALA A 46 -0.48 4.58 -11.74
N GLN A 47 -0.30 3.51 -12.51
CA GLN A 47 -0.37 3.53 -13.98
C GLN A 47 -1.60 2.81 -14.54
N GLY A 48 -2.20 1.87 -13.79
CA GLY A 48 -3.13 0.88 -14.33
C GLY A 48 -4.48 1.43 -14.75
N GLY A 49 -5.22 1.99 -13.84
CA GLY A 49 -6.61 2.43 -14.00
C GLY A 49 -7.39 2.36 -12.70
N MET A 50 -8.66 2.72 -12.77
CA MET A 50 -9.64 2.65 -11.69
C MET A 50 -10.84 1.82 -12.15
N ASN A 51 -11.13 0.70 -11.49
CA ASN A 51 -12.26 -0.14 -11.84
C ASN A 51 -13.59 0.53 -11.43
N ALA A 52 -14.49 0.65 -12.40
CA ALA A 52 -15.89 1.03 -12.19
C ALA A 52 -16.75 0.49 -13.32
N VAL A 53 -17.99 0.09 -13.02
CA VAL A 53 -18.93 -0.43 -14.01
C VAL A 53 -19.64 0.73 -14.71
N LEU A 54 -19.07 1.25 -15.80
CA LEU A 54 -19.67 2.33 -16.60
C LEU A 54 -20.34 1.82 -17.88
N LYS A 55 -20.07 0.58 -18.30
CA LYS A 55 -20.60 -0.06 -19.52
C LYS A 55 -20.21 0.62 -20.83
N ASN A 56 -19.24 1.52 -20.84
CA ASN A 56 -18.85 2.29 -22.02
C ASN A 56 -18.16 1.43 -23.09
N ARG A 57 -17.46 0.37 -22.67
CA ARG A 57 -16.77 -0.55 -23.58
C ARG A 57 -17.46 -1.90 -23.75
N ASP A 58 -18.15 -2.37 -22.71
CA ASP A 58 -18.88 -3.65 -22.71
C ASP A 58 -20.20 -3.47 -21.96
N GLU A 59 -21.29 -3.38 -22.70
CA GLU A 59 -22.63 -3.18 -22.15
C GLU A 59 -23.12 -4.33 -21.26
N THR A 60 -22.46 -5.50 -21.36
CA THR A 60 -22.78 -6.69 -20.56
C THR A 60 -22.08 -6.70 -19.19
N ASP A 61 -21.23 -5.70 -18.89
CA ASP A 61 -20.63 -5.57 -17.56
C ASP A 61 -21.67 -5.18 -16.51
N THR A 62 -21.56 -5.73 -15.31
CA THR A 62 -22.50 -5.48 -14.21
C THR A 62 -21.78 -5.32 -12.88
N ILE A 63 -22.43 -4.64 -11.93
CA ILE A 63 -21.96 -4.53 -10.55
C ILE A 63 -21.72 -5.92 -9.94
N GLU A 64 -22.63 -6.87 -10.22
CA GLU A 64 -22.52 -8.25 -9.74
C GLU A 64 -21.24 -8.95 -10.26
N LEU A 65 -20.88 -8.74 -11.54
CA LEU A 65 -19.64 -9.27 -12.10
C LEU A 65 -18.41 -8.65 -11.44
N HIS A 66 -18.42 -7.34 -11.19
CA HIS A 66 -17.31 -6.68 -10.47
C HIS A 66 -17.20 -7.17 -9.03
N PHE A 67 -18.34 -7.34 -8.34
CA PHE A 67 -18.41 -7.93 -7.01
C PHE A 67 -17.80 -9.34 -7.00
N LYS A 68 -18.27 -10.22 -7.90
CA LYS A 68 -17.78 -11.60 -8.02
C LYS A 68 -16.28 -11.66 -8.31
N ASP A 69 -15.79 -10.86 -9.26
CA ASP A 69 -14.36 -10.81 -9.60
C ASP A 69 -13.52 -10.38 -8.39
N THR A 70 -13.98 -9.39 -7.62
CA THR A 70 -13.28 -8.89 -6.44
C THR A 70 -13.24 -9.95 -5.34
N VAL A 71 -14.36 -10.61 -5.04
CA VAL A 71 -14.44 -11.68 -4.01
C VAL A 71 -13.60 -12.90 -4.41
N LYS A 72 -13.68 -13.34 -5.67
CA LYS A 72 -12.83 -14.45 -6.15
C LYS A 72 -11.35 -14.07 -6.16
N GLY A 73 -11.04 -12.86 -6.64
CA GLY A 73 -9.67 -12.33 -6.69
C GLY A 73 -9.04 -12.22 -5.30
N SER A 74 -9.83 -11.93 -4.27
CA SER A 74 -9.41 -11.86 -2.86
C SER A 74 -9.18 -13.22 -2.19
N GLY A 75 -9.37 -14.34 -2.90
CA GLY A 75 -9.35 -15.69 -2.32
C GLY A 75 -10.47 -15.93 -1.31
N PHE A 76 -11.62 -15.27 -1.48
CA PHE A 76 -12.80 -15.29 -0.59
C PHE A 76 -12.54 -14.77 0.83
N LEU A 77 -11.46 -14.03 1.05
CA LEU A 77 -11.12 -13.44 2.34
C LEU A 77 -11.58 -11.96 2.46
N ALA A 78 -12.15 -11.38 1.42
CA ALA A 78 -12.73 -10.05 1.49
C ALA A 78 -14.09 -10.09 2.23
N ASP A 79 -14.38 -9.07 3.05
CA ASP A 79 -15.71 -8.84 3.63
C ASP A 79 -16.68 -8.43 2.52
N GLN A 80 -17.63 -9.29 2.21
CA GLN A 80 -18.45 -9.15 1.02
C GLN A 80 -19.41 -7.95 1.06
N ASP A 81 -19.87 -7.56 2.23
CA ASP A 81 -20.67 -6.34 2.43
C ASP A 81 -19.85 -5.06 2.14
N ALA A 82 -18.58 -5.02 2.54
CA ALA A 82 -17.68 -3.92 2.19
C ALA A 82 -17.36 -3.89 0.70
N VAL A 83 -17.16 -5.06 0.07
CA VAL A 83 -16.96 -5.16 -1.39
C VAL A 83 -18.18 -4.69 -2.15
N GLU A 84 -19.39 -5.15 -1.78
CA GLU A 84 -20.64 -4.76 -2.41
C GLU A 84 -20.87 -3.25 -2.31
N PHE A 85 -20.64 -2.68 -1.14
CA PHE A 85 -20.70 -1.23 -0.92
C PHE A 85 -19.72 -0.47 -1.82
N PHE A 86 -18.48 -0.94 -1.92
CA PHE A 86 -17.46 -0.36 -2.78
C PHE A 86 -17.85 -0.41 -4.26
N VAL A 87 -18.11 -1.59 -4.82
CA VAL A 87 -18.33 -1.74 -6.26
C VAL A 87 -19.62 -1.09 -6.74
N SER A 88 -20.65 -1.04 -5.87
CA SER A 88 -21.95 -0.44 -6.18
C SER A 88 -21.91 1.08 -6.30
N ASN A 89 -21.02 1.73 -5.53
CA ASN A 89 -20.94 3.19 -5.48
C ASN A 89 -19.74 3.76 -6.28
N MET A 90 -18.90 2.90 -6.86
CA MET A 90 -17.78 3.35 -7.70
C MET A 90 -18.20 4.13 -8.95
N PRO A 91 -19.28 3.78 -9.68
CA PRO A 91 -19.73 4.57 -10.82
C PRO A 91 -20.00 6.04 -10.47
N ASP A 92 -20.66 6.30 -9.36
CA ASP A 92 -20.96 7.66 -8.89
C ASP A 92 -19.68 8.42 -8.52
N LEU A 93 -18.73 7.75 -7.86
CA LEU A 93 -17.42 8.35 -7.56
C LEU A 93 -16.64 8.69 -8.83
N MET A 94 -16.70 7.87 -9.88
CA MET A 94 -16.05 8.15 -11.15
C MET A 94 -16.60 9.44 -11.78
N MET A 95 -17.93 9.63 -11.74
CA MET A 95 -18.55 10.87 -12.23
C MET A 95 -18.21 12.08 -11.37
N GLU A 96 -18.11 11.90 -10.04
CA GLU A 96 -17.67 12.94 -9.12
C GLU A 96 -16.24 13.41 -9.46
N LEU A 97 -15.31 12.48 -9.66
CA LEU A 97 -13.93 12.77 -10.05
C LEU A 97 -13.82 13.43 -11.43
N ASP A 98 -14.66 13.01 -12.39
CA ASP A 98 -14.75 13.64 -13.71
C ASP A 98 -15.21 15.11 -13.59
N HIS A 99 -16.23 15.37 -12.79
CA HIS A 99 -16.70 16.74 -12.51
C HIS A 99 -15.68 17.59 -11.72
N MET A 100 -14.82 16.97 -10.91
CA MET A 100 -13.68 17.65 -10.27
C MET A 100 -12.58 18.03 -11.27
N GLY A 101 -12.58 17.44 -12.47
CA GLY A 101 -11.64 17.74 -13.54
C GLY A 101 -10.56 16.69 -13.78
N VAL A 102 -10.74 15.45 -13.33
CA VAL A 102 -9.81 14.35 -13.67
C VAL A 102 -9.85 14.10 -15.18
N PRO A 103 -8.74 14.25 -15.91
CA PRO A 103 -8.72 14.14 -17.37
C PRO A 103 -8.60 12.66 -17.79
N TYR A 104 -9.71 11.93 -17.69
CA TYR A 104 -9.80 10.57 -18.25
C TYR A 104 -9.68 10.57 -19.77
N ASP A 105 -9.07 9.52 -20.33
CA ASP A 105 -9.19 9.26 -21.75
C ASP A 105 -10.66 9.04 -22.11
N ARG A 106 -11.04 9.42 -23.35
CA ARG A 106 -12.42 9.32 -23.85
C ARG A 106 -12.48 8.35 -25.03
N ASP A 107 -13.61 7.65 -25.15
CA ASP A 107 -13.96 6.90 -26.34
C ASP A 107 -14.47 7.83 -27.47
N GLU A 108 -14.78 7.27 -28.63
CA GLU A 108 -15.27 8.02 -29.80
C GLU A 108 -16.61 8.74 -29.53
N SER A 109 -17.38 8.28 -28.54
CA SER A 109 -18.65 8.89 -28.11
C SER A 109 -18.48 9.95 -27.03
N GLY A 110 -17.25 10.20 -26.57
CA GLY A 110 -16.94 11.16 -25.51
C GLY A 110 -17.10 10.60 -24.08
N ASN A 111 -17.42 9.33 -23.92
CA ASN A 111 -17.52 8.68 -22.60
C ASN A 111 -16.12 8.38 -22.04
N ILE A 112 -16.03 8.19 -20.71
CA ILE A 112 -14.78 7.73 -20.05
C ILE A 112 -14.37 6.39 -20.65
N ALA A 113 -13.16 6.34 -21.22
CA ALA A 113 -12.63 5.12 -21.84
C ALA A 113 -12.29 4.05 -20.79
N GLN A 114 -12.56 2.78 -21.15
CA GLN A 114 -12.30 1.63 -20.30
C GLN A 114 -11.40 0.61 -21.01
N ARG A 115 -10.56 -0.10 -20.25
CA ARG A 115 -9.66 -1.13 -20.78
C ARG A 115 -9.69 -2.42 -19.94
N PRO A 116 -9.33 -3.59 -20.54
CA PRO A 116 -9.19 -4.84 -19.81
C PRO A 116 -8.00 -4.75 -18.83
N PHE A 117 -8.12 -5.49 -17.72
CA PHE A 117 -7.07 -5.57 -16.71
C PHE A 117 -7.00 -6.99 -16.13
N GLY A 118 -5.80 -7.40 -15.66
CA GLY A 118 -5.56 -8.76 -15.17
C GLY A 118 -6.49 -9.17 -14.02
N GLY A 119 -7.10 -10.34 -14.13
CA GLY A 119 -8.02 -10.91 -13.15
C GLY A 119 -9.47 -10.40 -13.24
N ALA A 120 -9.75 -9.36 -14.02
CA ALA A 120 -11.12 -8.87 -14.24
C ALA A 120 -11.78 -9.57 -15.41
N SER A 121 -13.05 -10.00 -15.25
CA SER A 121 -13.84 -10.66 -16.30
C SER A 121 -14.31 -9.71 -17.40
N LYS A 122 -14.30 -8.40 -17.14
CA LYS A 122 -14.78 -7.34 -18.05
C LYS A 122 -13.82 -6.15 -18.10
N PRO A 123 -13.77 -5.41 -19.22
CA PRO A 123 -12.89 -4.25 -19.41
C PRO A 123 -13.47 -3.01 -18.70
N ARG A 124 -13.31 -2.91 -17.37
CA ARG A 124 -13.89 -1.84 -16.54
C ARG A 124 -12.88 -0.84 -15.97
N ALA A 125 -11.60 -0.98 -16.28
CA ALA A 125 -10.58 -0.06 -15.77
C ALA A 125 -10.60 1.27 -16.53
N CYS A 126 -11.10 2.33 -15.89
CA CYS A 126 -11.05 3.71 -16.38
C CYS A 126 -9.63 4.26 -16.25
N TYR A 127 -9.12 4.97 -17.25
CA TYR A 127 -7.71 5.33 -17.30
C TYR A 127 -7.44 6.72 -17.87
N SER A 128 -6.24 7.22 -17.67
CA SER A 128 -5.65 8.36 -18.37
C SER A 128 -4.25 7.93 -18.80
N ALA A 129 -4.11 7.46 -20.02
CA ALA A 129 -2.91 6.80 -20.55
C ALA A 129 -2.35 5.78 -19.54
N ASP A 130 -1.10 5.93 -19.12
CA ASP A 130 -0.44 5.15 -18.06
C ASP A 130 -0.12 6.02 -16.81
N LYS A 131 -0.93 7.06 -16.52
CA LYS A 131 -0.69 8.06 -15.46
C LYS A 131 -1.93 8.41 -14.62
N ILE A 132 -2.88 7.48 -14.51
CA ILE A 132 -4.15 7.74 -13.79
C ILE A 132 -3.95 8.24 -12.36
N GLY A 133 -3.00 7.67 -11.62
CA GLY A 133 -2.72 8.09 -10.26
C GLY A 133 -2.18 9.51 -10.16
N HIS A 134 -1.34 9.91 -11.12
CA HIS A 134 -0.81 11.28 -11.20
C HIS A 134 -1.95 12.30 -11.37
N VAL A 135 -2.83 12.08 -12.36
CA VAL A 135 -3.90 13.05 -12.65
C VAL A 135 -4.93 13.12 -11.53
N VAL A 136 -5.31 11.97 -10.94
CA VAL A 136 -6.23 11.93 -9.78
C VAL A 136 -5.64 12.68 -8.59
N LEU A 137 -4.36 12.41 -8.26
CA LEU A 137 -3.70 13.04 -7.13
C LEU A 137 -3.61 14.57 -7.29
N HIS A 138 -3.24 15.06 -8.48
CA HIS A 138 -3.16 16.50 -8.75
C HIS A 138 -4.53 17.17 -8.69
N THR A 139 -5.56 16.57 -9.28
CA THR A 139 -6.93 17.08 -9.20
C THR A 139 -7.41 17.19 -7.75
N LEU A 140 -7.21 16.13 -6.94
CA LEU A 140 -7.60 16.16 -5.53
C LEU A 140 -6.82 17.23 -4.74
N TYR A 141 -5.53 17.41 -5.03
CA TYR A 141 -4.73 18.46 -4.40
C TYR A 141 -5.27 19.85 -4.72
N GLU A 142 -5.60 20.13 -5.99
CA GLU A 142 -6.20 21.40 -6.42
C GLU A 142 -7.56 21.62 -5.73
N GLN A 143 -8.38 20.58 -5.59
CA GLN A 143 -9.65 20.69 -4.87
C GLN A 143 -9.45 20.94 -3.37
N CYS A 144 -8.44 20.34 -2.73
CA CYS A 144 -8.10 20.63 -1.34
C CYS A 144 -7.67 22.10 -1.16
N LEU A 145 -6.84 22.63 -2.05
CA LEU A 145 -6.43 24.04 -2.02
C LEU A 145 -7.62 25.00 -2.19
N LYS A 146 -8.56 24.66 -3.08
CA LYS A 146 -9.78 25.43 -3.31
C LYS A 146 -10.71 25.47 -2.08
N ASN A 147 -10.62 24.44 -1.21
CA ASN A 147 -11.42 24.33 0.02
C ASN A 147 -10.61 24.70 1.28
N ASP A 148 -9.56 25.52 1.14
CA ASP A 148 -8.74 26.06 2.23
C ASP A 148 -8.13 25.02 3.20
N VAL A 149 -7.90 23.80 2.73
CA VAL A 149 -7.22 22.75 3.50
C VAL A 149 -5.77 23.17 3.77
N GLN A 150 -5.35 23.13 5.03
CA GLN A 150 -4.00 23.51 5.44
C GLN A 150 -3.01 22.36 5.31
N PHE A 151 -1.88 22.58 4.62
CA PHE A 151 -0.84 21.55 4.44
C PHE A 151 0.37 21.81 5.32
N LEU A 152 0.73 20.83 6.16
CA LEU A 152 1.98 20.75 6.90
C LEU A 152 2.94 19.85 6.11
N ASN A 153 3.69 20.47 5.19
CA ASN A 153 4.61 19.76 4.29
C ASN A 153 5.95 19.48 4.95
N GLU A 154 6.53 18.31 4.71
CA GLU A 154 7.78 17.84 5.30
C GLU A 154 7.68 17.73 6.83
N TRP A 155 6.54 17.23 7.29
CA TRP A 155 6.26 16.92 8.69
C TRP A 155 6.17 15.40 8.90
N GLN A 156 6.97 14.88 9.83
CA GLN A 156 6.95 13.47 10.22
C GLN A 156 6.04 13.26 11.43
N LEU A 157 5.03 12.40 11.30
CA LEU A 157 4.28 11.91 12.45
C LEU A 157 5.21 11.09 13.35
N LEU A 158 5.22 11.39 14.65
CA LEU A 158 6.04 10.68 15.64
C LEU A 158 5.20 9.71 16.47
N SER A 159 4.06 10.16 16.98
CA SER A 159 3.13 9.33 17.76
C SER A 159 1.71 9.87 17.76
N MET A 160 0.79 9.03 18.22
CA MET A 160 -0.55 9.38 18.66
C MET A 160 -0.52 9.46 20.19
N ALA A 161 -0.92 10.60 20.75
CA ALA A 161 -1.01 10.77 22.19
C ALA A 161 -2.29 10.08 22.70
N VAL A 162 -2.10 9.01 23.46
CA VAL A 162 -3.16 8.15 23.99
C VAL A 162 -2.98 7.98 25.49
N GLU A 163 -4.05 8.19 26.26
CA GLU A 163 -4.08 7.92 27.68
C GLU A 163 -5.35 7.12 28.02
N ASN A 164 -5.21 6.03 28.80
CA ASN A 164 -6.31 5.14 29.18
C ASN A 164 -7.14 4.58 27.99
N GLY A 165 -6.50 4.43 26.81
CA GLY A 165 -7.16 3.97 25.59
C GLY A 165 -7.92 5.07 24.84
N GLU A 166 -7.83 6.32 25.26
CA GLU A 166 -8.48 7.46 24.61
C GLU A 166 -7.46 8.27 23.78
N PHE A 167 -7.86 8.64 22.56
CA PHE A 167 -7.08 9.49 21.67
C PHE A 167 -7.21 10.96 22.06
N HIS A 168 -6.07 11.66 22.19
CA HIS A 168 -6.05 13.09 22.57
C HIS A 168 -5.47 14.00 21.49
N GLY A 169 -4.60 13.49 20.60
CA GLY A 169 -3.97 14.27 19.54
C GLY A 169 -2.72 13.60 18.99
N LEU A 170 -1.88 14.37 18.34
CA LEU A 170 -0.70 13.89 17.64
C LEU A 170 0.56 14.61 18.11
N VAL A 171 1.70 13.95 17.97
CA VAL A 171 3.01 14.59 18.05
C VAL A 171 3.69 14.44 16.70
N ALA A 172 4.19 15.53 16.16
CA ALA A 172 4.88 15.55 14.87
C ALA A 172 6.11 16.46 14.88
N MET A 173 7.06 16.16 14.01
CA MET A 173 8.29 16.95 13.81
C MET A 173 8.21 17.70 12.49
N ASP A 174 8.44 18.99 12.50
CA ASP A 174 8.81 19.75 11.28
C ASP A 174 10.25 19.36 10.91
N VAL A 175 10.42 18.57 9.86
CA VAL A 175 11.72 18.06 9.43
C VAL A 175 12.69 19.19 9.03
N ARG A 176 12.16 20.31 8.54
CA ARG A 176 12.96 21.46 8.11
C ARG A 176 13.67 22.14 9.28
N SER A 177 12.96 22.35 10.38
CA SER A 177 13.51 22.99 11.59
C SER A 177 14.06 21.99 12.61
N GLY A 178 13.54 20.75 12.62
CA GLY A 178 13.75 19.74 13.66
C GLY A 178 12.90 19.98 14.91
N GLU A 179 11.99 20.95 14.87
CA GLU A 179 11.09 21.24 15.99
C GLU A 179 9.99 20.19 16.12
N ILE A 180 9.74 19.75 17.35
CA ILE A 180 8.70 18.77 17.68
C ILE A 180 7.52 19.52 18.31
N HIS A 181 6.33 19.29 17.72
CA HIS A 181 5.11 20.01 18.04
C HIS A 181 4.00 19.10 18.52
N PRO A 182 3.31 19.46 19.61
CA PRO A 182 2.01 18.91 19.94
C PRO A 182 0.95 19.46 18.97
N ILE A 183 0.10 18.58 18.45
CA ILE A 183 -1.01 18.91 17.55
C ILE A 183 -2.30 18.40 18.20
N GLN A 184 -3.14 19.33 18.65
CA GLN A 184 -4.43 19.02 19.24
C GLN A 184 -5.48 18.88 18.13
N CYS A 185 -6.27 17.81 18.14
CA CYS A 185 -7.37 17.61 17.21
C CYS A 185 -8.48 16.72 17.82
N LYS A 186 -9.69 16.85 17.27
CA LYS A 186 -10.86 16.05 17.67
C LYS A 186 -10.86 14.69 16.96
N SER A 187 -10.43 14.67 15.72
CA SER A 187 -10.38 13.44 14.91
C SER A 187 -9.15 13.39 14.02
N VAL A 188 -8.68 12.19 13.72
CA VAL A 188 -7.57 11.93 12.81
C VAL A 188 -7.93 10.88 11.77
N VAL A 189 -7.47 11.07 10.52
CA VAL A 189 -7.50 10.05 9.47
C VAL A 189 -6.06 9.62 9.17
N ILE A 190 -5.73 8.35 9.38
CA ILE A 190 -4.43 7.77 9.01
C ILE A 190 -4.51 7.26 7.56
N ALA A 191 -3.76 7.91 6.65
CA ALA A 191 -3.76 7.62 5.21
C ALA A 191 -2.33 7.61 4.65
N THR A 192 -1.40 6.98 5.37
CA THR A 192 0.05 7.04 5.14
C THR A 192 0.55 6.05 4.08
N GLY A 193 -0.33 5.27 3.46
CA GLY A 193 0.03 4.24 2.49
C GLY A 193 0.57 2.97 3.13
N GLY A 194 1.02 2.04 2.29
CA GLY A 194 1.45 0.72 2.71
C GLY A 194 2.88 0.64 3.26
N PHE A 195 3.34 -0.58 3.48
CA PHE A 195 4.61 -0.88 4.13
C PHE A 195 5.54 -1.79 3.30
N GLY A 196 5.45 -1.72 1.97
CA GLY A 196 6.27 -2.58 1.10
C GLY A 196 7.79 -2.37 1.23
N ARG A 197 8.24 -1.30 1.89
CA ARG A 197 9.67 -1.06 2.20
C ARG A 197 10.25 -2.01 3.26
N VAL A 198 9.44 -2.83 3.90
CA VAL A 198 9.94 -3.97 4.72
C VAL A 198 10.77 -4.96 3.87
N TYR A 199 10.57 -4.98 2.54
CA TYR A 199 11.37 -5.76 1.57
C TYR A 199 12.55 -4.97 0.98
N TYR A 200 12.82 -3.76 1.48
CA TYR A 200 13.90 -2.83 1.14
C TYR A 200 14.03 -2.58 -0.38
N SER A 201 15.02 -3.19 -1.06
CA SER A 201 15.27 -3.01 -2.50
C SER A 201 14.40 -3.87 -3.41
N ARG A 202 13.66 -4.84 -2.86
CA ARG A 202 12.78 -5.76 -3.60
C ARG A 202 11.33 -5.29 -3.57
N THR A 203 11.09 -4.02 -3.93
CA THR A 203 9.74 -3.44 -3.92
C THR A 203 9.58 -2.43 -5.05
N THR A 204 8.35 -2.34 -5.57
CA THR A 204 7.94 -1.30 -6.53
C THR A 204 7.57 0.01 -5.83
N ASN A 205 7.50 0.01 -4.50
CA ASN A 205 7.02 1.15 -3.72
C ASN A 205 8.08 2.25 -3.60
N PRO A 206 7.67 3.52 -3.57
CA PRO A 206 8.58 4.64 -3.29
C PRO A 206 9.19 4.53 -1.89
N THR A 207 10.28 5.25 -1.67
CA THR A 207 11.06 5.20 -0.42
C THR A 207 10.22 5.51 0.83
N GLY A 208 9.16 6.28 0.69
CA GLY A 208 8.28 6.67 1.79
C GLY A 208 7.24 5.63 2.21
N SER A 209 7.12 4.48 1.52
CA SER A 209 6.13 3.42 1.87
C SER A 209 6.65 2.52 2.99
N THR A 210 6.87 3.09 4.16
CA THR A 210 7.53 2.48 5.33
C THR A 210 6.55 2.05 6.43
N GLY A 211 5.23 2.32 6.23
CA GLY A 211 4.18 1.91 7.15
C GLY A 211 4.09 2.71 8.44
N ASP A 212 4.58 3.95 8.46
CA ASP A 212 4.68 4.75 9.68
C ASP A 212 3.34 4.88 10.41
N GLY A 213 2.28 5.29 9.70
CA GLY A 213 0.96 5.44 10.33
C GLY A 213 0.41 4.12 10.86
N THR A 214 0.64 3.01 10.15
CA THR A 214 0.21 1.66 10.60
C THR A 214 0.96 1.25 11.86
N ALA A 215 2.28 1.45 11.92
CA ALA A 215 3.08 1.12 13.09
C ALA A 215 2.75 2.02 14.30
N ILE A 216 2.51 3.32 14.07
CA ILE A 216 2.14 4.27 15.12
C ILE A 216 0.74 3.98 15.67
N ALA A 217 -0.23 3.66 14.81
CA ALA A 217 -1.56 3.22 15.26
C ALA A 217 -1.48 1.91 16.06
N PHE A 218 -0.62 0.99 15.65
CA PHE A 218 -0.36 -0.25 16.38
C PHE A 218 0.29 0.00 17.75
N ASP A 219 1.24 0.92 17.83
CA ASP A 219 1.84 1.35 19.10
C ASP A 219 0.80 2.01 20.03
N ALA A 220 -0.18 2.69 19.47
CA ALA A 220 -1.31 3.30 20.18
C ALA A 220 -2.37 2.28 20.65
N GLY A 221 -2.25 1.00 20.29
CA GLY A 221 -3.14 -0.09 20.70
C GLY A 221 -4.21 -0.46 19.68
N ILE A 222 -4.20 0.09 18.48
CA ILE A 222 -5.10 -0.31 17.39
C ILE A 222 -4.51 -1.55 16.71
N PRO A 223 -5.26 -2.67 16.58
CA PRO A 223 -4.71 -3.90 15.98
C PRO A 223 -4.44 -3.76 14.50
N ILE A 224 -3.51 -4.59 13.98
CA ILE A 224 -3.26 -4.77 12.55
C ILE A 224 -4.06 -5.98 12.08
N LYS A 225 -4.80 -5.82 10.96
CA LYS A 225 -5.59 -6.87 10.32
C LYS A 225 -4.84 -7.41 9.10
N ASP A 226 -4.74 -8.74 8.98
CA ASP A 226 -4.22 -9.46 7.81
C ASP A 226 -2.81 -9.06 7.33
N PRO A 227 -1.81 -8.81 8.20
CA PRO A 227 -0.50 -8.30 7.78
C PRO A 227 0.29 -9.27 6.89
N GLU A 228 0.01 -10.56 6.94
CA GLU A 228 0.69 -11.61 6.16
C GLU A 228 0.41 -11.56 4.66
N PHE A 229 -0.63 -10.85 4.23
CA PHE A 229 -1.00 -10.75 2.82
C PHE A 229 -0.30 -9.56 2.14
N ILE A 230 0.82 -9.89 1.52
CA ILE A 230 1.65 -8.97 0.73
C ILE A 230 1.60 -9.41 -0.73
N GLN A 231 1.12 -8.53 -1.61
CA GLN A 231 1.09 -8.80 -3.05
C GLN A 231 2.45 -8.51 -3.68
N PHE A 232 2.94 -9.46 -4.48
CA PHE A 232 4.12 -9.27 -5.32
C PHE A 232 3.69 -8.99 -6.76
N HIS A 233 4.21 -7.88 -7.33
CA HIS A 233 4.01 -7.59 -8.74
C HIS A 233 5.01 -8.36 -9.58
N PRO A 234 4.61 -9.03 -10.65
CA PRO A 234 5.51 -9.85 -11.46
C PRO A 234 6.59 -9.05 -12.20
N THR A 235 6.32 -7.79 -12.54
CA THR A 235 7.15 -6.98 -13.44
C THR A 235 7.74 -5.75 -12.74
N GLY A 236 8.55 -5.94 -11.70
CA GLY A 236 9.49 -4.94 -11.22
C GLY A 236 10.76 -4.95 -12.09
N LEU A 237 11.35 -3.79 -12.37
CA LEU A 237 12.63 -3.68 -13.05
C LEU A 237 13.74 -4.36 -12.24
N ALA A 238 14.63 -5.10 -12.91
CA ALA A 238 15.53 -6.03 -12.22
C ALA A 238 16.54 -5.33 -11.30
N GLN A 239 17.05 -4.15 -11.66
CA GLN A 239 18.02 -3.42 -10.85
C GLN A 239 17.36 -2.68 -9.67
N THR A 240 16.24 -2.02 -9.91
CA THR A 240 15.68 -1.04 -8.96
C THR A 240 14.41 -1.53 -8.24
N GLY A 241 13.71 -2.54 -8.77
CA GLY A 241 12.38 -2.93 -8.31
C GLY A 241 11.26 -2.01 -8.80
N ILE A 242 11.56 -0.88 -9.45
CA ILE A 242 10.55 0.06 -9.97
C ILE A 242 9.57 -0.65 -10.88
N LEU A 243 8.30 -0.27 -10.78
CA LEU A 243 7.22 -0.89 -11.53
C LEU A 243 7.37 -0.70 -13.05
N LEU A 244 7.46 -1.81 -13.79
CA LEU A 244 7.13 -1.84 -15.20
C LEU A 244 5.65 -2.12 -15.36
N SER A 245 4.94 -1.21 -16.05
CA SER A 245 3.47 -1.24 -16.16
C SER A 245 2.91 -2.59 -16.57
N GLU A 246 1.83 -3.02 -15.92
CA GLU A 246 1.05 -4.20 -16.34
C GLU A 246 0.48 -4.06 -17.77
N ALA A 247 0.37 -2.84 -18.27
CA ALA A 247 -0.01 -2.57 -19.66
C ALA A 247 0.90 -3.30 -20.68
N CYS A 248 2.18 -3.53 -20.35
CA CYS A 248 3.08 -4.32 -21.22
C CYS A 248 2.52 -5.72 -21.48
N ARG A 249 1.99 -6.39 -20.43
CA ARG A 249 1.34 -7.71 -20.56
C ARG A 249 -0.03 -7.58 -21.22
N GLY A 250 -0.79 -6.55 -20.86
CA GLY A 250 -2.11 -6.26 -21.41
C GLY A 250 -2.12 -5.99 -22.91
N GLU A 251 -1.07 -5.35 -23.43
CA GLU A 251 -0.89 -5.12 -24.87
C GLU A 251 -0.30 -6.35 -25.61
N GLY A 252 0.02 -7.43 -24.88
CA GLY A 252 0.46 -8.70 -25.46
C GLY A 252 1.96 -9.01 -25.31
N GLY A 253 2.67 -8.35 -24.40
CA GLY A 253 4.08 -8.62 -24.12
C GLY A 253 4.33 -10.03 -23.62
N TYR A 254 5.48 -10.62 -23.95
CA TYR A 254 5.89 -11.98 -23.63
C TYR A 254 6.87 -12.02 -22.45
N LEU A 255 6.72 -13.04 -21.60
CA LEU A 255 7.68 -13.37 -20.56
C LEU A 255 8.63 -14.48 -21.05
N LEU A 256 9.93 -14.17 -21.11
CA LEU A 256 10.95 -15.06 -21.64
C LEU A 256 11.95 -15.47 -20.57
N ASN A 257 12.28 -16.75 -20.51
CA ASN A 257 13.36 -17.30 -19.69
C ASN A 257 14.72 -17.23 -20.43
N ASN A 258 15.81 -17.71 -19.80
CA ASN A 258 17.16 -17.70 -20.38
C ASN A 258 17.36 -18.63 -21.59
N ARG A 259 16.35 -19.47 -21.92
CA ARG A 259 16.30 -20.28 -23.14
C ARG A 259 15.54 -19.60 -24.27
N GLY A 260 15.04 -18.38 -24.07
CA GLY A 260 14.18 -17.67 -25.01
C GLY A 260 12.76 -18.25 -25.09
N GLU A 261 12.34 -19.07 -24.14
CA GLU A 261 11.02 -19.68 -24.13
C GLU A 261 9.99 -18.76 -23.48
N ARG A 262 8.82 -18.60 -24.11
CA ARG A 262 7.63 -17.99 -23.53
C ARG A 262 7.03 -18.97 -22.52
N PHE A 263 7.57 -18.97 -21.30
CA PHE A 263 7.35 -20.03 -20.32
C PHE A 263 5.92 -20.07 -19.73
N MET A 264 5.16 -18.97 -19.80
CA MET A 264 3.78 -18.94 -19.27
C MET A 264 2.87 -20.01 -19.89
N LYS A 265 3.15 -20.44 -21.12
CA LYS A 265 2.42 -21.54 -21.78
C LYS A 265 2.48 -22.86 -21.01
N ASN A 266 3.52 -23.07 -20.19
CA ASN A 266 3.70 -24.30 -19.42
C ASN A 266 2.96 -24.27 -18.08
N TYR A 267 2.60 -23.08 -17.59
CA TYR A 267 1.96 -22.85 -16.29
C TYR A 267 0.49 -22.49 -16.39
N ALA A 268 0.12 -21.67 -17.37
CA ALA A 268 -1.23 -21.13 -17.52
C ALA A 268 -1.57 -20.92 -19.00
N PRO A 269 -1.72 -21.97 -19.80
CA PRO A 269 -1.89 -21.90 -21.26
C PRO A 269 -3.12 -21.10 -21.69
N ASP A 270 -4.18 -21.09 -20.90
CA ASP A 270 -5.45 -20.42 -21.24
C ASP A 270 -5.39 -18.90 -21.09
N VAL A 271 -4.64 -18.39 -20.11
CA VAL A 271 -4.55 -16.95 -19.79
C VAL A 271 -3.17 -16.36 -20.07
N MET A 272 -2.15 -17.18 -20.17
CA MET A 272 -0.77 -16.79 -20.46
C MET A 272 -0.28 -15.68 -19.50
N GLU A 273 0.28 -14.60 -20.01
CA GLU A 273 0.78 -13.44 -19.26
C GLU A 273 -0.35 -12.61 -18.62
N LEU A 274 -1.61 -12.85 -18.97
CA LEU A 274 -2.79 -12.19 -18.36
C LEU A 274 -3.30 -12.90 -17.11
N GLY A 275 -2.61 -13.94 -16.63
CA GLY A 275 -2.87 -14.54 -15.32
C GLY A 275 -2.81 -13.51 -14.19
N THR A 276 -3.38 -13.86 -13.02
CA THR A 276 -3.34 -13.01 -11.83
C THR A 276 -1.89 -12.71 -11.41
N ARG A 277 -1.67 -11.59 -10.74
CA ARG A 277 -0.30 -11.14 -10.36
C ARG A 277 0.46 -12.16 -9.53
N ASP A 278 -0.22 -12.77 -8.56
CA ASP A 278 0.33 -13.82 -7.71
C ASP A 278 0.74 -15.06 -8.50
N LEU A 279 -0.10 -15.50 -9.44
CA LEU A 279 0.22 -16.63 -10.33
C LEU A 279 1.46 -16.33 -11.19
N VAL A 280 1.46 -15.21 -11.89
CA VAL A 280 2.59 -14.83 -12.78
C VAL A 280 3.87 -14.63 -11.99
N ALA A 281 3.80 -14.00 -10.79
CA ALA A 281 4.96 -13.83 -9.92
C ALA A 281 5.53 -15.17 -9.46
N ARG A 282 4.67 -16.14 -9.08
CA ARG A 282 5.11 -17.51 -8.74
C ARG A 282 5.76 -18.21 -9.92
N CYS A 283 5.21 -18.11 -11.12
CA CYS A 283 5.80 -18.72 -12.31
C CYS A 283 7.19 -18.17 -12.62
N ILE A 284 7.38 -16.84 -12.53
CA ILE A 284 8.69 -16.20 -12.73
C ILE A 284 9.68 -16.69 -11.66
N GLU A 285 9.27 -16.71 -10.39
CA GLU A 285 10.14 -17.16 -9.31
C GLU A 285 10.51 -18.64 -9.46
N GLN A 286 9.58 -19.47 -9.97
CA GLN A 286 9.86 -20.89 -10.29
C GLN A 286 10.91 -21.04 -11.40
N GLU A 287 10.79 -20.25 -12.49
CA GLU A 287 11.80 -20.25 -13.56
C GLU A 287 13.18 -19.87 -13.02
N ILE A 288 13.25 -18.86 -12.14
CA ILE A 288 14.50 -18.41 -11.51
C ILE A 288 15.07 -19.52 -10.60
N LYS A 289 14.26 -20.12 -9.73
CA LYS A 289 14.69 -21.20 -8.81
C LYS A 289 15.19 -22.46 -9.53
N GLU A 290 14.61 -22.77 -10.67
CA GLU A 290 15.00 -23.92 -11.48
C GLU A 290 16.18 -23.61 -12.45
N GLY A 291 16.83 -22.44 -12.30
CA GLY A 291 18.01 -22.05 -13.07
C GLY A 291 17.69 -21.63 -14.51
N ARG A 292 16.43 -21.35 -14.83
CA ARG A 292 16.01 -20.83 -16.13
C ARG A 292 15.86 -19.30 -16.15
N GLY A 293 16.21 -18.61 -15.07
CA GLY A 293 16.37 -17.16 -15.04
C GLY A 293 17.74 -16.71 -15.57
N PHE A 294 17.90 -15.41 -15.74
CA PHE A 294 19.19 -14.75 -15.98
C PHE A 294 19.79 -14.27 -14.66
N GLY A 295 21.10 -14.06 -14.60
CA GLY A 295 21.79 -13.59 -13.40
C GLY A 295 21.83 -14.63 -12.27
N SER A 296 22.16 -14.19 -11.05
CA SER A 296 22.21 -15.03 -9.86
C SER A 296 21.90 -14.23 -8.59
N GLY A 297 21.38 -14.90 -7.57
CA GLY A 297 21.06 -14.30 -6.26
C GLY A 297 20.14 -13.06 -6.40
N MET A 298 20.56 -11.95 -5.83
CA MET A 298 19.78 -10.70 -5.87
C MET A 298 19.66 -10.07 -7.28
N SER A 299 20.44 -10.49 -8.27
CA SER A 299 20.35 -10.03 -9.66
C SER A 299 19.53 -10.96 -10.58
N SER A 300 18.97 -12.05 -10.05
CA SER A 300 18.17 -13.00 -10.84
C SER A 300 16.92 -12.33 -11.41
N HIS A 301 16.64 -12.60 -12.70
CA HIS A 301 15.55 -11.99 -13.44
C HIS A 301 15.10 -12.84 -14.64
N VAL A 302 13.99 -12.46 -15.25
CA VAL A 302 13.53 -12.92 -16.57
C VAL A 302 13.36 -11.71 -17.47
N LEU A 303 12.96 -11.89 -18.74
CA LEU A 303 12.80 -10.80 -19.69
C LEU A 303 11.33 -10.55 -20.03
N MET A 304 10.94 -9.28 -20.13
CA MET A 304 9.70 -8.83 -20.77
C MET A 304 10.01 -8.35 -22.17
N ASP A 305 9.41 -8.97 -23.18
CA ASP A 305 9.58 -8.64 -24.59
C ASP A 305 8.28 -8.08 -25.20
N VAL A 306 8.32 -6.84 -25.66
CA VAL A 306 7.22 -6.14 -26.33
C VAL A 306 7.54 -5.73 -27.76
N ARG A 307 8.71 -6.10 -28.28
CA ARG A 307 9.22 -5.65 -29.61
C ARG A 307 8.28 -6.04 -30.75
N HIS A 308 7.61 -7.18 -30.66
CA HIS A 308 6.67 -7.65 -31.69
C HIS A 308 5.41 -6.78 -31.83
N LEU A 309 5.13 -5.88 -30.87
CA LEU A 309 4.03 -4.90 -30.97
C LEU A 309 4.33 -3.79 -31.98
N GLY A 310 5.62 -3.56 -32.29
CA GLY A 310 6.09 -2.51 -33.17
C GLY A 310 6.22 -1.14 -32.50
N LYS A 311 7.10 -0.33 -33.06
CA LYS A 311 7.50 0.99 -32.51
C LYS A 311 6.32 1.93 -32.26
N GLU A 312 5.38 2.02 -33.20
CA GLU A 312 4.24 2.94 -33.09
C GLU A 312 3.32 2.59 -31.91
N ALA A 313 3.02 1.29 -31.74
CA ALA A 313 2.23 0.82 -30.61
C ALA A 313 2.93 1.06 -29.26
N ILE A 314 4.23 0.83 -29.18
CA ILE A 314 5.03 1.07 -27.97
C ILE A 314 5.02 2.56 -27.59
N ILE A 315 5.25 3.46 -28.56
CA ILE A 315 5.29 4.90 -28.32
C ILE A 315 3.91 5.43 -27.89
N SER A 316 2.83 4.96 -28.50
CA SER A 316 1.48 5.47 -28.23
C SER A 316 0.84 4.87 -26.96
N LYS A 317 1.07 3.56 -26.68
CA LYS A 317 0.37 2.84 -25.62
C LYS A 317 1.21 2.57 -24.36
N LEU A 318 2.55 2.56 -24.50
CA LEU A 318 3.49 2.19 -23.43
C LEU A 318 4.57 3.27 -23.19
N PRO A 319 4.28 4.60 -23.31
CA PRO A 319 5.31 5.64 -23.20
C PRO A 319 5.99 5.65 -21.82
N GLY A 320 5.23 5.44 -20.74
CA GLY A 320 5.76 5.41 -19.37
C GLY A 320 6.62 4.17 -19.11
N ALA A 321 6.20 3.00 -19.63
CA ALA A 321 6.99 1.77 -19.53
C ALA A 321 8.33 1.91 -20.25
N ARG A 322 8.33 2.49 -21.46
CA ARG A 322 9.55 2.79 -22.22
C ARG A 322 10.47 3.75 -21.46
N HIS A 323 9.90 4.84 -20.95
CA HIS A 323 10.66 5.81 -20.17
C HIS A 323 11.29 5.19 -18.92
N ALA A 324 10.55 4.37 -18.19
CA ALA A 324 11.07 3.68 -17.01
C ALA A 324 12.21 2.71 -17.35
N ALA A 325 12.04 1.89 -18.40
CA ALA A 325 13.08 0.96 -18.85
C ALA A 325 14.35 1.69 -19.28
N MET A 326 14.24 2.76 -20.07
CA MET A 326 15.38 3.57 -20.49
C MET A 326 16.09 4.25 -19.32
N THR A 327 15.32 4.80 -18.37
CA THR A 327 15.88 5.56 -17.25
C THR A 327 16.56 4.67 -16.21
N PHE A 328 15.99 3.51 -15.90
CA PHE A 328 16.38 2.70 -14.75
C PHE A 328 17.06 1.37 -15.09
N GLU A 329 16.94 0.88 -16.35
CA GLU A 329 17.63 -0.32 -16.83
C GLU A 329 18.58 -0.01 -17.98
N GLY A 330 18.51 1.20 -18.58
CA GLY A 330 19.30 1.57 -19.75
C GLY A 330 18.84 0.89 -21.06
N VAL A 331 17.61 0.36 -21.09
CA VAL A 331 17.06 -0.44 -22.18
C VAL A 331 15.93 0.30 -22.89
N ASP A 332 15.99 0.45 -24.22
CA ASP A 332 14.83 0.85 -25.02
C ASP A 332 14.03 -0.39 -25.40
N ILE A 333 12.80 -0.50 -24.89
CA ILE A 333 11.91 -1.66 -25.13
C ILE A 333 11.44 -1.79 -26.59
N ILE A 334 11.74 -0.81 -27.43
CA ILE A 334 11.57 -0.93 -28.90
C ILE A 334 12.60 -1.89 -29.49
N ASP A 335 13.82 -1.85 -28.99
CA ASP A 335 14.97 -2.55 -29.56
C ASP A 335 15.33 -3.83 -28.80
N GLU A 336 15.19 -3.83 -27.48
CA GLU A 336 15.61 -4.92 -26.62
C GLU A 336 14.54 -5.30 -25.57
N PRO A 337 14.47 -6.58 -25.13
CA PRO A 337 13.61 -6.98 -24.04
C PRO A 337 14.18 -6.46 -22.71
N VAL A 338 13.28 -6.03 -21.80
CA VAL A 338 13.67 -5.43 -20.54
C VAL A 338 13.77 -6.47 -19.41
N PRO A 339 14.85 -6.46 -18.59
CA PRO A 339 15.00 -7.31 -17.43
C PRO A 339 13.97 -6.98 -16.34
N ILE A 340 13.22 -8.00 -15.89
CA ILE A 340 12.20 -7.85 -14.85
C ILE A 340 12.29 -8.97 -13.82
N ARG A 341 11.81 -8.69 -12.61
CA ARG A 341 11.68 -9.68 -11.53
C ARG A 341 10.46 -9.38 -10.67
N PRO A 342 9.92 -10.37 -9.96
CA PRO A 342 8.88 -10.10 -8.96
C PRO A 342 9.39 -9.17 -7.87
N SER A 343 8.53 -8.25 -7.43
CA SER A 343 8.83 -7.26 -6.39
C SER A 343 7.61 -7.04 -5.51
N CYS A 344 7.82 -6.82 -4.22
CA CYS A 344 6.75 -6.44 -3.29
C CYS A 344 6.03 -5.18 -3.83
N HIS A 345 4.70 -5.20 -3.83
CA HIS A 345 3.92 -4.16 -4.51
C HIS A 345 2.81 -3.55 -3.68
N TYR A 346 2.07 -4.34 -2.92
CA TYR A 346 0.90 -3.86 -2.19
C TYR A 346 0.69 -4.65 -0.89
N SER A 347 0.33 -3.93 0.19
CA SER A 347 -0.06 -4.51 1.47
C SER A 347 -1.58 -4.58 1.52
N MET A 348 -2.19 -5.79 1.56
CA MET A 348 -3.64 -5.91 1.70
C MET A 348 -4.11 -5.70 3.14
N GLY A 349 -3.27 -6.07 4.10
CA GLY A 349 -3.47 -5.82 5.52
C GLY A 349 -3.05 -4.41 5.95
N GLY A 350 -3.37 -4.06 7.19
CA GLY A 350 -3.03 -2.77 7.78
C GLY A 350 -3.85 -2.48 9.03
N ILE A 351 -4.02 -1.22 9.40
CA ILE A 351 -4.84 -0.79 10.54
C ILE A 351 -6.24 -1.43 10.44
N HIS A 352 -6.68 -2.06 11.52
CA HIS A 352 -8.01 -2.67 11.55
C HIS A 352 -9.13 -1.62 11.53
N VAL A 353 -9.88 -1.57 10.44
CA VAL A 353 -11.12 -0.80 10.31
C VAL A 353 -12.29 -1.67 10.78
N THR A 354 -13.12 -1.13 11.67
CA THR A 354 -14.28 -1.83 12.25
C THR A 354 -15.60 -1.46 11.58
N ASP A 355 -15.66 -0.31 10.93
CA ASP A 355 -16.79 0.16 10.16
C ASP A 355 -16.34 0.75 8.83
N TYR A 356 -16.58 0.04 7.75
CA TYR A 356 -16.19 0.47 6.40
C TYR A 356 -16.97 1.69 5.88
N LYS A 357 -18.13 2.04 6.47
CA LYS A 357 -18.93 3.21 6.05
C LYS A 357 -18.40 4.53 6.58
N THR A 358 -17.59 4.48 7.63
CA THR A 358 -16.96 5.65 8.25
C THR A 358 -15.45 5.49 8.32
N CYS A 359 -14.93 4.33 7.96
CA CYS A 359 -13.53 3.93 8.14
C CYS A 359 -13.02 4.10 9.59
N ALA A 360 -13.91 3.98 10.58
CA ALA A 360 -13.55 4.05 11.99
C ALA A 360 -12.74 2.82 12.41
N THR A 361 -11.78 3.04 13.31
CA THR A 361 -10.97 2.01 13.92
C THR A 361 -11.56 1.57 15.27
N THR A 362 -10.82 0.75 16.03
CA THR A 362 -11.20 0.37 17.40
C THR A 362 -11.08 1.52 18.41
N MET A 363 -10.46 2.66 18.02
CA MET A 363 -10.23 3.82 18.88
C MET A 363 -11.09 4.99 18.41
N ASP A 364 -11.96 5.51 19.29
CA ASP A 364 -12.83 6.65 18.97
C ASP A 364 -11.99 7.90 18.64
N GLY A 365 -12.37 8.59 17.57
CA GLY A 365 -11.60 9.72 17.03
C GLY A 365 -10.56 9.34 15.97
N VAL A 366 -10.31 8.04 15.75
CA VAL A 366 -9.30 7.57 14.81
C VAL A 366 -9.94 6.80 13.67
N HIS A 367 -9.74 7.30 12.46
CA HIS A 367 -10.14 6.71 11.20
C HIS A 367 -8.90 6.31 10.38
N ALA A 368 -9.06 5.38 9.44
CA ALA A 368 -7.95 5.00 8.55
C ALA A 368 -8.45 4.67 7.15
N ALA A 369 -7.70 5.06 6.10
CA ALA A 369 -8.10 4.84 4.71
C ALA A 369 -6.92 4.52 3.79
N GLY A 370 -7.20 3.82 2.70
CA GLY A 370 -6.24 3.40 1.69
C GLY A 370 -5.30 2.32 2.20
N GLU A 371 -4.15 2.16 1.57
CA GLU A 371 -3.22 1.05 1.81
C GLU A 371 -2.61 1.01 3.23
N SER A 372 -2.84 2.03 4.08
CA SER A 372 -2.43 1.98 5.51
C SER A 372 -3.34 1.13 6.38
N CYS A 373 -4.52 0.78 5.88
CA CYS A 373 -5.53 0.05 6.65
C CYS A 373 -6.11 -1.14 5.87
N SER A 374 -6.89 -1.95 6.57
CA SER A 374 -7.68 -3.02 5.97
C SER A 374 -9.17 -2.80 6.24
N VAL A 375 -9.88 -2.33 5.22
CA VAL A 375 -11.35 -2.35 5.14
C VAL A 375 -11.86 -3.69 4.60
N SER A 376 -10.96 -4.64 4.40
CA SER A 376 -11.22 -6.01 3.91
C SER A 376 -11.82 -6.14 2.51
N VAL A 377 -11.58 -5.19 1.62
CA VAL A 377 -12.00 -5.30 0.21
C VAL A 377 -11.04 -6.16 -0.62
N HIS A 378 -9.78 -6.21 -0.22
CA HIS A 378 -8.73 -6.93 -0.97
C HIS A 378 -8.46 -8.35 -0.48
N GLY A 379 -8.81 -8.66 0.77
CA GLY A 379 -8.60 -9.97 1.36
C GLY A 379 -7.18 -10.51 1.17
N ALA A 380 -7.03 -11.70 0.64
CA ALA A 380 -5.74 -12.36 0.46
C ALA A 380 -4.97 -11.92 -0.80
N ASN A 381 -5.61 -11.25 -1.75
CA ASN A 381 -4.97 -10.78 -2.98
C ASN A 381 -5.82 -9.72 -3.68
N ARG A 382 -5.24 -8.60 -4.04
CA ARG A 382 -5.91 -7.47 -4.64
C ARG A 382 -6.12 -7.64 -6.15
N LEU A 383 -7.37 -7.45 -6.61
CA LEU A 383 -7.69 -7.40 -8.03
C LEU A 383 -7.00 -6.18 -8.69
N GLY A 384 -6.47 -6.37 -9.91
CA GLY A 384 -5.87 -5.28 -10.69
C GLY A 384 -6.83 -4.10 -10.87
N ALA A 385 -6.32 -2.88 -10.85
CA ALA A 385 -7.04 -1.62 -10.94
C ALA A 385 -8.07 -1.31 -9.81
N ASN A 386 -8.25 -2.17 -8.79
CA ASN A 386 -9.06 -1.85 -7.60
C ASN A 386 -8.32 -0.94 -6.59
N SER A 387 -6.99 -0.79 -6.66
CA SER A 387 -6.24 -0.05 -5.64
C SER A 387 -6.59 1.45 -5.61
N VAL A 388 -6.41 2.15 -6.74
CA VAL A 388 -6.70 3.60 -6.78
C VAL A 388 -8.19 3.86 -6.56
N SER A 389 -9.06 2.98 -7.07
CA SER A 389 -10.51 3.02 -6.81
C SER A 389 -10.81 2.95 -5.30
N GLU A 390 -10.27 1.94 -4.61
CA GLU A 390 -10.44 1.72 -3.18
C GLU A 390 -9.89 2.89 -2.36
N VAL A 391 -8.65 3.30 -2.65
CA VAL A 391 -7.96 4.40 -1.97
C VAL A 391 -8.78 5.69 -1.99
N VAL A 392 -9.31 6.09 -3.13
CA VAL A 392 -10.12 7.31 -3.25
C VAL A 392 -11.51 7.11 -2.65
N PHE A 393 -12.11 5.93 -2.86
CA PHE A 393 -13.44 5.60 -2.36
C PHE A 393 -13.49 5.65 -0.82
N PHE A 394 -12.66 4.86 -0.15
CA PHE A 394 -12.65 4.85 1.31
C PHE A 394 -12.00 6.11 1.91
N GLY A 395 -11.16 6.82 1.16
CA GLY A 395 -10.74 8.18 1.51
C GLY A 395 -11.94 9.12 1.69
N LYS A 396 -12.92 9.06 0.76
CA LYS A 396 -14.18 9.82 0.88
C LYS A 396 -14.92 9.51 2.18
N TYR A 397 -15.13 8.24 2.48
CA TYR A 397 -15.89 7.81 3.65
C TYR A 397 -15.14 8.04 4.97
N ALA A 398 -13.82 7.92 4.98
CA ALA A 398 -13.01 8.29 6.14
C ALA A 398 -13.08 9.79 6.43
N GLY A 399 -13.08 10.64 5.40
CA GLY A 399 -13.24 12.08 5.53
C GLY A 399 -14.60 12.46 6.11
N LEU A 400 -15.69 11.88 5.60
CA LEU A 400 -17.05 12.07 6.13
C LEU A 400 -17.15 11.57 7.57
N GLY A 401 -16.62 10.38 7.88
CA GLY A 401 -16.61 9.81 9.23
C GLY A 401 -15.82 10.67 10.21
N ALA A 402 -14.66 11.19 9.81
CA ALA A 402 -13.85 12.08 10.64
C ALA A 402 -14.54 13.44 10.88
N HIS A 403 -15.23 13.98 9.86
CA HIS A 403 -16.03 15.19 9.97
C HIS A 403 -17.14 15.01 11.03
N ASP A 404 -17.95 13.96 10.93
CA ASP A 404 -19.03 13.66 11.87
C ASP A 404 -18.48 13.42 13.29
N THR A 405 -17.35 12.73 13.38
CA THR A 405 -16.66 12.50 14.65
C THR A 405 -16.19 13.82 15.27
N ALA A 406 -15.60 14.73 14.50
CA ALA A 406 -15.14 16.04 14.99
C ALA A 406 -16.29 16.93 15.48
N LYS A 407 -17.50 16.76 14.93
CA LYS A 407 -18.69 17.50 15.40
C LYS A 407 -19.22 17.00 16.76
N ARG A 408 -18.99 15.74 17.12
CA ARG A 408 -19.47 15.15 18.37
C ARG A 408 -18.43 15.08 19.48
N ARG A 409 -17.13 15.17 19.14
CA ARG A 409 -16.04 15.06 20.11
C ARG A 409 -15.53 16.42 20.54
N GLU A 410 -15.17 16.51 21.83
CA GLU A 410 -14.38 17.63 22.35
C GLU A 410 -12.90 17.48 21.99
N MET A 411 -12.15 18.57 22.12
CA MET A 411 -10.70 18.55 21.96
C MET A 411 -10.05 17.65 23.00
N GLY A 412 -9.06 16.87 22.58
CA GLY A 412 -8.29 16.03 23.49
C GLY A 412 -7.48 16.83 24.52
N ASN A 413 -7.04 16.15 25.58
CA ASN A 413 -6.27 16.76 26.66
C ASN A 413 -4.86 17.19 26.18
N LEU A 414 -4.60 18.50 26.21
CA LEU A 414 -3.35 19.07 25.76
C LEU A 414 -2.14 18.61 26.60
N GLU A 415 -2.31 18.45 27.92
CA GLU A 415 -1.20 18.02 28.80
C GLU A 415 -0.66 16.65 28.43
N VAL A 416 -1.53 15.72 27.98
CA VAL A 416 -1.14 14.40 27.50
C VAL A 416 -0.28 14.53 26.24
N ILE A 417 -0.67 15.40 25.31
CA ILE A 417 0.06 15.60 24.04
C ILE A 417 1.42 16.28 24.31
N GLU A 418 1.46 17.29 25.18
CA GLU A 418 2.69 18.01 25.54
C GLU A 418 3.69 17.09 26.25
N LYS A 419 3.23 16.24 27.15
CA LYS A 419 4.08 15.23 27.81
C LYS A 419 4.72 14.29 26.80
N GLU A 420 3.96 13.79 25.86
CA GLU A 420 4.45 12.95 24.77
C GLU A 420 5.47 13.71 23.89
N ALA A 421 5.20 14.97 23.57
CA ALA A 421 6.11 15.79 22.77
C ALA A 421 7.45 16.05 23.48
N VAL A 422 7.48 16.15 24.82
CA VAL A 422 8.72 16.27 25.60
C VAL A 422 9.54 14.98 25.47
N GLN A 423 8.93 13.81 25.60
CA GLN A 423 9.62 12.52 25.45
C GLN A 423 10.25 12.37 24.05
N TRP A 424 9.54 12.81 23.00
CA TRP A 424 10.09 12.81 21.66
C TRP A 424 11.25 13.78 21.45
N LYS A 425 11.28 14.93 22.12
CA LYS A 425 12.44 15.83 22.11
C LYS A 425 13.66 15.18 22.74
N GLU A 426 13.47 14.52 23.88
CA GLU A 426 14.53 13.76 24.56
C GLU A 426 15.05 12.62 23.69
N GLU A 427 14.15 11.88 23.03
CA GLU A 427 14.53 10.79 22.12
C GLU A 427 15.30 11.32 20.89
N PHE A 428 14.85 12.41 20.27
CA PHE A 428 15.55 13.04 19.16
C PHE A 428 16.97 13.44 19.55
N ASP A 429 17.11 14.10 20.71
CA ASP A 429 18.41 14.51 21.22
C ASP A 429 19.31 13.31 21.57
N ARG A 430 18.74 12.26 22.13
CA ARG A 430 19.45 11.01 22.44
C ARG A 430 20.00 10.35 21.17
N VAL A 431 19.17 10.19 20.15
CA VAL A 431 19.55 9.50 18.92
C VAL A 431 20.60 10.29 18.13
N ARG A 432 20.39 11.61 17.91
CA ARG A 432 21.33 12.44 17.14
C ARG A 432 22.66 12.70 17.82
N SER A 433 22.71 12.65 19.16
CA SER A 433 23.95 12.86 19.92
C SER A 433 24.82 11.60 20.05
N LYS A 434 24.31 10.43 19.67
CA LYS A 434 25.03 9.16 19.73
C LYS A 434 26.26 9.20 18.81
N LYS A 435 27.42 8.76 19.32
CA LYS A 435 28.69 8.85 18.58
C LYS A 435 29.10 7.57 17.87
N ASN A 436 28.55 6.44 18.29
CA ASN A 436 28.83 5.11 17.75
C ASN A 436 27.62 4.21 17.96
N GLY A 437 27.63 3.05 17.36
CA GLY A 437 26.56 2.05 17.40
C GLY A 437 26.52 1.24 16.13
N ILE A 438 25.46 0.49 15.97
CA ILE A 438 25.23 -0.31 14.75
C ILE A 438 24.71 0.62 13.64
N ASN A 439 25.28 0.51 12.44
CA ASN A 439 24.83 1.28 11.30
C ASN A 439 23.37 0.91 10.95
N MET A 440 22.45 1.86 11.03
CA MET A 440 21.03 1.62 10.76
C MET A 440 20.77 1.08 9.34
N PHE A 441 21.60 1.41 8.35
CA PHE A 441 21.46 0.91 6.99
C PHE A 441 21.80 -0.58 6.89
N GLU A 442 22.76 -1.10 7.69
CA GLU A 442 23.03 -2.54 7.79
C GLU A 442 21.83 -3.30 8.37
N ILE A 443 21.19 -2.75 9.40
CA ILE A 443 19.95 -3.32 9.98
C ILE A 443 18.86 -3.37 8.90
N ARG A 444 18.69 -2.29 8.14
CA ARG A 444 17.69 -2.19 7.06
C ARG A 444 17.94 -3.20 5.94
N GLU A 445 19.18 -3.36 5.51
CA GLU A 445 19.56 -4.34 4.47
C GLU A 445 19.29 -5.77 4.94
N ARG A 446 19.68 -6.10 6.17
CA ARG A 446 19.43 -7.42 6.77
C ARG A 446 17.93 -7.69 6.92
N MET A 447 17.13 -6.71 7.36
CA MET A 447 15.66 -6.82 7.38
C MET A 447 15.12 -7.15 5.99
N GLY A 448 15.51 -6.37 4.98
CA GLY A 448 15.04 -6.59 3.60
C GLY A 448 15.44 -7.97 3.04
N ALA A 449 16.66 -8.42 3.34
CA ALA A 449 17.13 -9.74 2.92
C ALA A 449 16.36 -10.88 3.61
N THR A 450 16.17 -10.81 4.92
CA THR A 450 15.39 -11.78 5.69
C THR A 450 13.93 -11.83 5.21
N MET A 451 13.29 -10.68 5.01
CA MET A 451 11.93 -10.61 4.50
C MET A 451 11.79 -11.21 3.10
N TRP A 452 12.74 -10.92 2.19
CA TRP A 452 12.68 -11.48 0.85
C TRP A 452 12.94 -12.99 0.83
N ASN A 453 13.98 -13.45 1.48
CA ASN A 453 14.42 -14.84 1.42
C ASN A 453 13.47 -15.80 2.14
N ASN A 454 12.91 -15.38 3.29
CA ASN A 454 12.19 -16.26 4.21
C ASN A 454 10.68 -15.97 4.28
N LEU A 455 10.25 -14.78 3.84
CA LEU A 455 8.84 -14.31 3.84
C LEU A 455 8.41 -13.73 2.48
N GLY A 456 9.11 -14.13 1.40
CA GLY A 456 8.82 -13.71 0.03
C GLY A 456 7.61 -14.43 -0.59
N ILE A 457 7.74 -14.74 -1.89
CA ILE A 457 6.66 -15.35 -2.69
C ILE A 457 6.35 -16.77 -2.23
N TYR A 458 7.37 -17.61 -2.02
CA TYR A 458 7.23 -18.94 -1.46
C TYR A 458 7.70 -18.96 -0.02
N ARG A 459 6.87 -19.48 0.86
CA ARG A 459 7.08 -19.52 2.30
C ARG A 459 7.04 -20.95 2.82
N ASN A 460 7.74 -21.24 3.89
CA ASN A 460 7.61 -22.49 4.67
C ASN A 460 7.81 -22.20 6.16
N GLY A 461 7.38 -23.13 7.01
CA GLY A 461 7.35 -22.94 8.45
C GLY A 461 8.71 -22.73 9.10
N GLU A 462 9.79 -23.34 8.57
CA GLU A 462 11.15 -23.22 9.13
C GLU A 462 11.78 -21.88 8.77
N ASP A 463 11.72 -21.49 7.48
CA ASP A 463 12.26 -20.22 7.01
C ASP A 463 11.56 -19.03 7.69
N MET A 464 10.22 -19.10 7.85
CA MET A 464 9.46 -18.05 8.52
C MET A 464 9.80 -17.91 10.01
N LYS A 465 10.07 -19.02 10.72
CA LYS A 465 10.54 -18.99 12.12
C LYS A 465 11.94 -18.39 12.22
N THR A 466 12.81 -18.73 11.27
CA THR A 466 14.14 -18.11 11.15
C THR A 466 14.00 -16.61 10.95
N ALA A 467 13.11 -16.16 10.02
CA ALA A 467 12.83 -14.76 9.82
C ALA A 467 12.34 -14.05 11.09
N LEU A 468 11.43 -14.66 11.84
CA LEU A 468 10.94 -14.08 13.09
C LEU A 468 12.06 -13.87 14.10
N ASN A 469 12.93 -14.86 14.27
CA ASN A 469 14.09 -14.75 15.17
C ASN A 469 15.06 -13.65 14.71
N ASP A 470 15.36 -13.58 13.41
CA ASP A 470 16.22 -12.54 12.85
C ASP A 470 15.63 -11.15 13.08
N ILE A 471 14.31 -10.99 12.84
CA ILE A 471 13.61 -9.71 13.03
C ILE A 471 13.61 -9.30 14.51
N GLU A 472 13.41 -10.23 15.43
CA GLU A 472 13.50 -9.96 16.87
C GLU A 472 14.91 -9.54 17.29
N GLN A 473 15.94 -10.17 16.74
CA GLN A 473 17.32 -9.73 16.93
C GLN A 473 17.56 -8.33 16.36
N LEU A 474 17.07 -8.03 15.16
CA LEU A 474 17.19 -6.71 14.55
C LEU A 474 16.45 -5.62 15.35
N LEU A 475 15.34 -5.95 16.00
CA LEU A 475 14.63 -5.04 16.91
C LEU A 475 15.46 -4.71 18.16
N GLU A 476 16.23 -5.66 18.69
CA GLU A 476 17.16 -5.40 19.78
C GLU A 476 18.38 -4.56 19.31
N GLU A 477 18.96 -4.90 18.17
CA GLU A 477 20.07 -4.16 17.57
C GLU A 477 19.67 -2.72 17.21
N TYR A 478 18.40 -2.48 16.80
CA TYR A 478 17.87 -1.15 16.52
C TYR A 478 17.96 -0.19 17.72
N LYS A 479 17.88 -0.69 18.96
CA LYS A 479 18.06 0.13 20.17
C LYS A 479 19.46 0.76 20.24
N ASP A 480 20.44 0.08 19.62
CA ASP A 480 21.81 0.52 19.51
C ASP A 480 22.15 1.17 18.16
N ALA A 481 21.13 1.41 17.32
CA ALA A 481 21.34 2.01 16.01
C ALA A 481 21.99 3.40 16.10
N PHE A 482 22.86 3.69 15.13
CA PHE A 482 23.60 4.92 14.99
C PHE A 482 23.26 5.57 13.64
N ILE A 483 22.88 6.86 13.67
CA ILE A 483 22.43 7.59 12.47
C ILE A 483 23.53 8.41 11.79
N GLY A 484 24.63 8.70 12.48
CA GLY A 484 25.78 9.42 11.92
C GLY A 484 25.57 10.92 11.64
N ASP A 485 24.37 11.43 11.88
CA ASP A 485 24.02 12.85 11.68
C ASP A 485 23.56 13.47 13.00
N SER A 486 24.25 14.52 13.44
CA SER A 486 23.94 15.27 14.65
C SER A 486 23.18 16.58 14.39
N SER A 487 22.85 16.89 13.14
CA SER A 487 22.12 18.10 12.78
C SER A 487 20.70 18.11 13.40
N VAL A 488 20.15 19.30 13.55
CA VAL A 488 18.75 19.49 13.98
C VAL A 488 17.87 19.66 12.76
N SER A 489 18.22 20.59 11.88
CA SER A 489 17.46 20.92 10.68
C SER A 489 17.70 19.90 9.56
N TYR A 490 16.63 19.48 8.89
CA TYR A 490 16.66 18.51 7.79
C TYR A 490 17.37 17.20 8.13
N ASN A 491 17.28 16.73 9.37
CA ASN A 491 17.89 15.46 9.78
C ASN A 491 17.12 14.27 9.18
N GLN A 492 17.42 13.97 7.91
CA GLN A 492 16.84 12.83 7.19
C GLN A 492 17.31 11.48 7.77
N ALA A 493 18.46 11.45 8.43
CA ALA A 493 18.94 10.25 9.09
C ALA A 493 18.05 9.85 10.28
N PHE A 494 17.54 10.84 11.03
CA PHE A 494 16.56 10.59 12.09
C PHE A 494 15.22 10.11 11.51
N VAL A 495 14.72 10.72 10.43
CA VAL A 495 13.52 10.22 9.73
C VAL A 495 13.69 8.77 9.30
N ASN A 496 14.83 8.43 8.68
CA ASN A 496 15.15 7.07 8.28
C ASN A 496 15.28 6.09 9.47
N TYR A 497 15.74 6.57 10.62
CA TYR A 497 15.77 5.81 11.88
C TYR A 497 14.33 5.44 12.32
N LEU A 498 13.42 6.40 12.36
CA LEU A 498 12.02 6.18 12.72
C LEU A 498 11.34 5.19 11.76
N GLU A 499 11.52 5.39 10.46
CA GLU A 499 11.00 4.50 9.41
C GLU A 499 11.50 3.06 9.56
N LEU A 500 12.77 2.87 9.92
CA LEU A 500 13.35 1.55 10.16
C LEU A 500 12.69 0.87 11.37
N GLY A 501 12.53 1.59 12.48
CA GLY A 501 11.87 1.07 13.68
C GLY A 501 10.42 0.66 13.41
N ASN A 502 9.67 1.47 12.65
CA ASN A 502 8.31 1.17 12.23
C ASN A 502 8.26 -0.06 11.31
N SER A 503 9.15 -0.13 10.32
CA SER A 503 9.24 -1.27 9.40
C SER A 503 9.57 -2.59 10.11
N LEU A 504 10.46 -2.59 11.10
CA LEU A 504 10.80 -3.78 11.90
C LEU A 504 9.61 -4.30 12.70
N LYS A 505 8.79 -3.40 13.29
CA LYS A 505 7.55 -3.78 14.00
C LYS A 505 6.55 -4.46 13.07
N LEU A 506 6.38 -3.91 11.86
CA LEU A 506 5.49 -4.47 10.84
C LEU A 506 6.03 -5.79 10.28
N ALA A 507 7.34 -5.91 10.06
CA ALA A 507 7.98 -7.16 9.66
C ALA A 507 7.70 -8.29 10.66
N LYS A 508 7.75 -7.99 11.99
CA LYS A 508 7.37 -8.94 13.04
C LYS A 508 5.90 -9.34 12.96
N ALA A 509 4.99 -8.40 12.72
CA ALA A 509 3.55 -8.69 12.58
C ALA A 509 3.28 -9.58 11.35
N ILE A 510 3.94 -9.29 10.20
CA ILE A 510 3.87 -10.12 8.99
C ILE A 510 4.34 -11.55 9.26
N ALA A 511 5.50 -11.71 9.92
CA ALA A 511 6.06 -13.02 10.23
C ALA A 511 5.13 -13.85 11.10
N LEU A 512 4.58 -13.26 12.15
CA LEU A 512 3.65 -13.94 13.07
C LEU A 512 2.37 -14.38 12.36
N GLY A 513 1.71 -13.51 11.61
CA GLY A 513 0.52 -13.86 10.84
C GLY A 513 0.80 -14.97 9.82
N ALA A 514 1.93 -14.88 9.10
CA ALA A 514 2.32 -15.87 8.10
C ALA A 514 2.63 -17.25 8.68
N ILE A 515 3.26 -17.34 9.86
CA ILE A 515 3.57 -18.60 10.55
C ILE A 515 2.28 -19.33 10.95
N GLU A 516 1.32 -18.59 11.50
CA GLU A 516 0.08 -19.15 12.04
C GLU A 516 -0.92 -19.54 10.96
N ARG A 517 -0.88 -18.93 9.79
CA ARG A 517 -1.73 -19.29 8.64
C ARG A 517 -1.15 -20.46 7.88
N LYS A 518 -1.62 -21.68 8.20
CA LYS A 518 -1.13 -22.96 7.62
C LYS A 518 -1.97 -23.37 6.43
N GLU A 519 -2.03 -22.52 5.42
CA GLU A 519 -2.69 -22.74 4.13
C GLU A 519 -1.97 -21.93 3.04
N SER A 520 -2.33 -22.14 1.78
CA SER A 520 -1.99 -21.25 0.67
C SER A 520 -3.25 -20.55 0.17
N ARG A 521 -3.26 -19.20 0.23
CA ARG A 521 -4.40 -18.37 -0.19
C ARG A 521 -3.90 -17.07 -0.80
N GLY A 522 -4.29 -16.77 -2.04
CA GLY A 522 -3.92 -15.52 -2.72
C GLY A 522 -2.41 -15.30 -2.75
N SER A 523 -1.95 -14.21 -2.16
CA SER A 523 -0.52 -13.86 -2.10
C SER A 523 0.28 -14.63 -1.04
N HIS A 524 -0.38 -15.33 -0.12
CA HIS A 524 0.26 -16.18 0.87
C HIS A 524 0.40 -17.61 0.33
N SER A 525 1.60 -17.97 -0.13
CA SER A 525 1.90 -19.27 -0.72
C SER A 525 2.86 -20.08 0.17
N ARG A 526 2.36 -21.20 0.72
CA ARG A 526 3.06 -22.10 1.63
C ARG A 526 3.50 -23.38 0.90
N ALA A 527 4.81 -23.63 0.82
CA ALA A 527 5.32 -24.87 0.24
C ALA A 527 4.99 -26.12 1.09
N ASP A 528 4.82 -25.93 2.39
CA ASP A 528 4.46 -26.99 3.36
C ASP A 528 2.93 -27.13 3.57
N PHE A 529 2.11 -26.20 3.05
CA PHE A 529 0.64 -26.22 3.04
C PHE A 529 0.12 -25.61 1.72
N ASP A 530 0.21 -26.36 0.64
CA ASP A 530 0.00 -25.91 -0.74
C ASP A 530 -1.46 -25.64 -1.13
N LYS A 531 -2.41 -26.02 -0.26
CA LYS A 531 -3.85 -25.87 -0.50
C LYS A 531 -4.48 -24.82 0.39
N ARG A 532 -5.58 -24.22 -0.11
CA ARG A 532 -6.49 -23.40 0.66
C ARG A 532 -7.30 -24.29 1.62
N ASP A 533 -7.51 -23.83 2.84
CA ASP A 533 -8.28 -24.50 3.88
C ASP A 533 -9.36 -23.56 4.42
N ASP A 534 -10.54 -23.59 3.79
CA ASP A 534 -11.67 -22.72 4.14
C ASP A 534 -12.32 -23.11 5.47
N GLU A 535 -12.13 -24.33 5.94
CA GLU A 535 -12.69 -24.78 7.22
C GLU A 535 -11.96 -24.12 8.40
N LYS A 536 -10.63 -24.00 8.33
CA LYS A 536 -9.81 -23.48 9.44
C LYS A 536 -9.39 -22.02 9.28
N TYR A 537 -9.19 -21.56 8.03
CA TYR A 537 -8.52 -20.30 7.74
C TYR A 537 -9.35 -19.27 6.96
N LEU A 538 -10.66 -19.52 6.73
CA LEU A 538 -11.57 -18.49 6.22
C LEU A 538 -11.91 -17.50 7.34
N LYS A 539 -10.90 -16.77 7.79
CA LYS A 539 -10.95 -15.80 8.87
C LYS A 539 -9.81 -14.79 8.74
N HIS A 540 -10.04 -13.59 9.22
CA HIS A 540 -9.02 -12.57 9.32
C HIS A 540 -8.07 -12.83 10.48
N THR A 541 -6.80 -12.52 10.29
CA THR A 541 -5.79 -12.47 11.34
C THR A 541 -5.79 -11.06 11.96
N LEU A 542 -5.83 -10.98 13.29
CA LEU A 542 -5.68 -9.74 14.04
C LEU A 542 -4.43 -9.83 14.92
N VAL A 543 -3.51 -8.89 14.74
CA VAL A 543 -2.30 -8.78 15.57
C VAL A 543 -2.48 -7.63 16.54
N TYR A 544 -2.35 -7.92 17.83
CA TYR A 544 -2.42 -6.95 18.92
C TYR A 544 -1.05 -6.75 19.55
N LYS A 545 -0.76 -5.54 20.00
CA LYS A 545 0.41 -5.23 20.82
C LYS A 545 0.04 -5.32 22.30
N ASP A 546 0.77 -6.15 23.04
CA ASP A 546 0.65 -6.30 24.49
C ASP A 546 2.05 -6.06 25.11
N GLY A 547 2.34 -4.80 25.41
CA GLY A 547 3.67 -4.37 25.81
C GLY A 547 4.72 -4.67 24.73
N ALA A 548 5.74 -5.47 25.06
CA ALA A 548 6.76 -5.93 24.11
C ALA A 548 6.33 -7.17 23.30
N LYS A 549 5.22 -7.82 23.68
CA LYS A 549 4.72 -9.03 23.02
C LYS A 549 3.66 -8.70 22.01
N TYR A 550 3.53 -9.57 21.00
CA TYR A 550 2.42 -9.53 20.05
C TYR A 550 1.53 -10.73 20.29
N ARG A 551 0.22 -10.49 20.29
CA ARG A 551 -0.82 -11.51 20.45
C ARG A 551 -1.62 -11.59 19.16
N LEU A 552 -1.88 -12.81 18.71
CA LEU A 552 -2.76 -13.07 17.57
C LEU A 552 -4.17 -13.38 18.06
N ASP A 553 -5.13 -12.90 17.29
CA ASP A 553 -6.54 -13.22 17.41
C ASP A 553 -7.15 -13.32 15.99
N TYR A 554 -8.41 -13.69 15.89
CA TYR A 554 -9.08 -13.89 14.61
C TYR A 554 -10.48 -13.27 14.64
N SER A 555 -10.91 -12.76 13.47
CA SER A 555 -12.31 -12.36 13.26
C SER A 555 -12.88 -13.10 12.04
N PRO A 556 -14.21 -13.37 12.04
CA PRO A 556 -14.86 -14.00 10.89
C PRO A 556 -14.83 -13.10 9.66
N VAL A 557 -14.85 -13.72 8.48
CA VAL A 557 -15.10 -13.03 7.21
C VAL A 557 -16.61 -12.86 7.03
N THR A 558 -17.05 -11.70 6.60
CA THR A 558 -18.45 -11.45 6.26
C THR A 558 -18.77 -12.04 4.89
N ILE A 559 -19.59 -13.08 4.84
CA ILE A 559 -20.04 -13.73 3.60
C ILE A 559 -21.53 -13.45 3.41
N THR A 560 -21.88 -12.78 2.31
CA THR A 560 -23.26 -12.43 2.00
C THR A 560 -23.81 -13.23 0.81
N THR A 561 -23.02 -13.43 -0.24
CA THR A 561 -23.49 -13.95 -1.53
C THR A 561 -22.67 -15.14 -2.05
N TYR A 562 -21.34 -15.02 -2.07
CA TYR A 562 -20.46 -16.00 -2.69
C TYR A 562 -19.77 -16.88 -1.66
N GLN A 563 -20.09 -18.17 -1.65
CA GLN A 563 -19.36 -19.16 -0.86
C GLN A 563 -18.07 -19.56 -1.56
N PRO A 564 -17.01 -19.91 -0.80
CA PRO A 564 -15.81 -20.54 -1.38
C PRO A 564 -16.17 -21.78 -2.19
N GLU A 565 -15.60 -21.88 -3.41
CA GLU A 565 -15.79 -23.00 -4.35
C GLU A 565 -14.68 -24.05 -4.19
#